data_f5551b196afdc72666dd734e758f0b44
#
_entry.id   f5551b196afdc72666dd734e758f0b44
#
_cell.length_a   1.000
_cell.length_b   1.000
_cell.length_c   1.000
_cell.angle_alpha   90.00
_cell.angle_beta   90.00
_cell.angle_gamma   90.00
#
_symmetry.space_group_name_H-M   'P 1'
#
loop_
_entity.id
_entity.type
_entity.pdbx_description
1 polymer ?
#
loop_
_entity_poly.entity_id
_entity_poly.type
_entity_poly.pdbx_seq_one_letter_code
_entity_poly.pdbx_strand_id
1 'polypeptide(L)'
;MEVETRNILHTLAEHHALEISISEHWFSPATYFDAECVETVQQAVDSLGYSNQSIVSGAGHDAINIAKHCPTTMIFIPCIDGLSHNEAEDVYAIDAAQGADVLLNAILNYDAMQANAVQQHCAEAV
;
A
#
# COMPACT_ATOMS: atom_id res chain seq x y z
N MET A 1 15.88 10.41 10.19
CA MET A 1 15.67 11.36 9.07
C MET A 1 15.15 12.71 9.54
N GLU A 2 13.96 12.84 10.13
CA GLU A 2 13.39 14.16 10.50
C GLU A 2 14.31 15.00 11.40
N VAL A 3 14.76 14.45 12.53
CA VAL A 3 15.67 15.14 13.46
C VAL A 3 16.97 15.58 12.76
N GLU A 4 17.51 14.72 11.91
CA GLU A 4 18.73 15.01 11.15
C GLU A 4 18.49 16.13 10.14
N THR A 5 17.38 16.10 9.41
CA THR A 5 16.99 17.16 8.47
C THR A 5 16.84 18.50 9.18
N ARG A 6 16.18 18.55 10.36
CA ARG A 6 16.04 19.76 11.16
C ARG A 6 17.41 20.30 11.59
N ASN A 7 18.31 19.43 12.07
CA ASN A 7 19.66 19.84 12.45
C ASN A 7 20.47 20.42 11.27
N ILE A 8 20.39 19.77 10.11
CA ILE A 8 21.05 20.27 8.89
C ILE A 8 20.51 21.64 8.50
N LEU A 9 19.19 21.83 8.51
CA LEU A 9 18.56 23.11 8.18
C LEU A 9 18.99 24.23 9.13
N HIS A 10 19.03 23.98 10.44
CA HIS A 10 19.52 24.95 11.42
C HIS A 10 21.00 25.30 11.21
N THR A 11 21.84 24.29 10.97
CA THR A 11 23.28 24.51 10.71
C THR A 11 23.50 25.35 9.46
N LEU A 12 22.75 25.08 8.39
CA LEU A 12 22.82 25.85 7.15
C LEU A 12 22.34 27.31 7.35
N ALA A 13 21.25 27.49 8.08
CA ALA A 13 20.74 28.81 8.41
C ALA A 13 21.77 29.65 9.18
N GLU A 14 22.40 29.08 10.20
CA GLU A 14 23.47 29.72 10.96
C GLU A 14 24.66 30.07 10.08
N HIS A 15 25.11 29.13 9.23
CA HIS A 15 26.25 29.35 8.35
C HIS A 15 26.02 30.50 7.34
N HIS A 16 24.79 30.67 6.90
CA HIS A 16 24.41 31.71 5.93
C HIS A 16 23.80 32.96 6.58
N ALA A 17 23.82 33.07 7.89
CA ALA A 17 23.22 34.16 8.65
C ALA A 17 21.73 34.41 8.27
N LEU A 18 20.98 33.32 8.11
CA LEU A 18 19.55 33.32 7.79
C LEU A 18 18.73 32.99 9.04
N GLU A 19 17.55 33.58 9.14
CA GLU A 19 16.54 33.17 10.09
C GLU A 19 15.69 32.06 9.48
N ILE A 20 15.48 30.94 10.20
CA ILE A 20 14.66 29.84 9.75
C ILE A 20 13.54 29.57 10.74
N SER A 21 12.33 29.35 10.22
CA SER A 21 11.18 28.86 10.97
C SER A 21 10.70 27.55 10.36
N ILE A 22 10.61 26.50 11.19
CA ILE A 22 10.16 25.18 10.78
C ILE A 22 8.88 24.87 11.53
N SER A 23 7.76 24.76 10.81
CA SER A 23 6.48 24.36 11.35
C SER A 23 6.07 22.99 10.81
N GLU A 24 5.54 22.15 11.70
CA GLU A 24 5.00 20.84 11.34
C GLU A 24 3.49 21.00 11.09
N HIS A 25 3.04 20.61 9.89
CA HIS A 25 1.63 20.73 9.50
C HIS A 25 0.93 19.37 9.47
N TRP A 26 1.67 18.31 9.19
CA TRP A 26 1.10 16.98 9.05
C TRP A 26 2.17 15.89 9.22
N PHE A 27 1.79 14.82 9.89
CA PHE A 27 2.60 13.63 10.03
C PHE A 27 1.72 12.38 9.86
N SER A 28 2.17 11.44 9.04
CA SER A 28 1.56 10.13 8.90
C SER A 28 2.60 9.05 9.19
N PRO A 29 2.41 8.25 10.24
CA PRO A 29 3.30 7.13 10.51
C PRO A 29 3.21 6.07 9.41
N ALA A 30 4.20 5.16 9.36
CA ALA A 30 4.12 4.00 8.50
C ALA A 30 2.89 3.15 8.87
N THR A 31 2.14 2.75 7.86
CA THR A 31 0.97 1.88 8.00
C THR A 31 1.30 0.52 7.42
N TYR A 32 1.14 -0.52 8.24
CA TYR A 32 1.24 -1.91 7.80
C TYR A 32 -0.16 -2.39 7.43
N PHE A 33 -0.29 -2.90 6.23
CA PHE A 33 -1.53 -3.51 5.80
C PHE A 33 -1.71 -4.90 6.40
N ASP A 34 -2.94 -5.37 6.40
CA ASP A 34 -3.32 -6.66 6.98
C ASP A 34 -2.60 -7.82 6.28
N ALA A 35 -1.95 -8.68 7.07
CA ALA A 35 -1.11 -9.75 6.56
C ALA A 35 -1.92 -10.82 5.80
N GLU A 36 -3.15 -11.12 6.25
CA GLU A 36 -4.02 -12.09 5.58
C GLU A 36 -4.50 -11.57 4.23
N CYS A 37 -4.85 -10.28 4.16
CA CYS A 37 -5.21 -9.64 2.89
C CYS A 37 -4.03 -9.60 1.91
N VAL A 38 -2.82 -9.27 2.40
CA VAL A 38 -1.60 -9.27 1.57
C VAL A 38 -1.30 -10.67 1.04
N GLU A 39 -1.37 -11.70 1.90
CA GLU A 39 -1.14 -13.09 1.52
C GLU A 39 -2.19 -13.58 0.49
N THR A 40 -3.45 -13.20 0.66
CA THR A 40 -4.52 -13.56 -0.28
C THR A 40 -4.27 -12.98 -1.68
N VAL A 41 -3.79 -11.73 -1.75
CA VAL A 41 -3.39 -11.12 -3.03
C VAL A 41 -2.17 -11.85 -3.62
N GLN A 42 -1.18 -12.19 -2.79
CA GLN A 42 0.00 -12.93 -3.24
C GLN A 42 -0.39 -14.29 -3.85
N GLN A 43 -1.26 -15.04 -3.18
CA GLN A 43 -1.76 -16.32 -3.68
C GLN A 43 -2.54 -16.18 -4.99
N ALA A 44 -3.34 -15.10 -5.13
CA ALA A 44 -4.05 -14.82 -6.38
C ALA A 44 -3.08 -14.57 -7.54
N VAL A 45 -2.05 -13.74 -7.33
CA VAL A 45 -1.02 -13.45 -8.33
C VAL A 45 -0.27 -14.72 -8.74
N ASP A 46 0.15 -15.52 -7.75
CA ASP A 46 0.92 -16.75 -8.00
C ASP A 46 0.07 -17.78 -8.77
N SER A 47 -1.22 -17.91 -8.45
CA SER A 47 -2.13 -18.82 -9.15
C SER A 47 -2.36 -18.44 -10.62
N LEU A 48 -2.31 -17.14 -10.93
CA LEU A 48 -2.40 -16.60 -12.27
C LEU A 48 -1.07 -16.65 -13.03
N GLY A 49 0.04 -16.91 -12.35
CA GLY A 49 1.37 -16.98 -12.94
C GLY A 49 1.92 -15.61 -13.36
N TYR A 50 1.44 -14.53 -12.76
CA TYR A 50 1.92 -13.19 -13.07
C TYR A 50 3.19 -12.85 -12.28
N SER A 51 4.10 -12.13 -12.92
CA SER A 51 5.28 -11.57 -12.24
C SER A 51 4.86 -10.52 -11.24
N ASN A 52 5.40 -10.59 -10.03
CA ASN A 52 5.03 -9.69 -8.94
C ASN A 52 6.18 -9.41 -7.98
N GLN A 53 6.01 -8.39 -7.15
CA GLN A 53 6.89 -8.11 -6.03
C GLN A 53 6.14 -7.34 -4.94
N SER A 54 6.52 -7.58 -3.68
CA SER A 54 6.07 -6.74 -2.57
C SER A 54 6.82 -5.42 -2.59
N ILE A 55 6.09 -4.32 -2.39
CA ILE A 55 6.67 -2.97 -2.38
C ILE A 55 6.21 -2.19 -1.15
N VAL A 56 7.02 -1.21 -0.75
CA VAL A 56 6.65 -0.18 0.22
C VAL A 56 6.36 1.10 -0.56
N SER A 57 5.13 1.61 -0.43
CA SER A 57 4.80 2.90 -1.04
C SER A 57 5.24 4.05 -0.14
N GLY A 58 5.94 5.02 -0.71
CA GLY A 58 6.29 6.29 -0.06
C GLY A 58 5.19 7.36 -0.17
N ALA A 59 4.09 7.07 -0.86
CA ALA A 59 2.97 7.99 -1.05
C ALA A 59 1.87 7.80 0.00
N GLY A 60 1.06 8.84 0.19
CA GLY A 60 -0.17 8.74 0.96
C GLY A 60 -1.30 8.16 0.11
N HIS A 61 -2.08 7.23 0.69
CA HIS A 61 -3.22 6.59 0.03
C HIS A 61 -4.43 6.59 0.94
N ASP A 62 -5.63 6.68 0.38
CA ASP A 62 -6.88 6.56 1.14
C ASP A 62 -6.99 5.23 1.88
N ALA A 63 -6.38 4.18 1.35
CA ALA A 63 -6.28 2.88 2.00
C ALA A 63 -5.65 2.94 3.41
N ILE A 64 -4.77 3.90 3.68
CA ILE A 64 -4.19 4.14 5.02
C ILE A 64 -5.30 4.48 6.04
N ASN A 65 -6.30 5.22 5.61
CA ASN A 65 -7.42 5.56 6.49
C ASN A 65 -8.38 4.38 6.67
N ILE A 66 -8.60 3.60 5.61
CA ILE A 66 -9.43 2.40 5.65
C ILE A 66 -8.79 1.34 6.56
N ALA A 67 -7.48 1.15 6.48
CA ALA A 67 -6.73 0.20 7.29
C ALA A 67 -6.83 0.41 8.82
N LYS A 68 -7.25 1.60 9.25
CA LYS A 68 -7.53 1.89 10.67
C LYS A 68 -8.84 1.27 11.16
N HIS A 69 -9.69 0.81 10.27
CA HIS A 69 -11.06 0.37 10.56
C HIS A 69 -11.35 -1.07 10.14
N CYS A 70 -10.66 -1.57 9.11
CA CYS A 70 -10.84 -2.94 8.63
C CYS A 70 -9.56 -3.48 7.99
N PRO A 71 -9.43 -4.83 7.87
CA PRO A 71 -8.37 -5.46 7.11
C PRO A 71 -8.29 -4.89 5.69
N THR A 72 -7.10 -4.48 5.27
CA THR A 72 -6.90 -3.73 4.03
C THR A 72 -5.57 -4.10 3.39
N THR A 73 -5.53 -4.15 2.08
CA THR A 73 -4.30 -4.23 1.27
C THR A 73 -4.44 -3.40 0.00
N MET A 74 -3.38 -3.32 -0.79
CA MET A 74 -3.36 -2.61 -2.06
C MET A 74 -2.72 -3.46 -3.14
N ILE A 75 -3.22 -3.32 -4.36
CA ILE A 75 -2.63 -3.87 -5.57
C ILE A 75 -2.15 -2.69 -6.41
N PHE A 76 -0.88 -2.70 -6.78
CA PHE A 76 -0.30 -1.75 -7.70
C PHE A 76 -0.10 -2.40 -9.07
N ILE A 77 -0.34 -1.64 -10.12
CA ILE A 77 0.01 -2.00 -11.50
C ILE A 77 1.11 -1.08 -12.00
N PRO A 78 2.01 -1.54 -12.89
CA PRO A 78 3.10 -0.69 -13.37
C PRO A 78 2.58 0.45 -14.25
N CYS A 79 3.13 1.64 -14.02
CA CYS A 79 2.94 2.78 -14.92
C CYS A 79 3.93 2.71 -16.08
N ILE A 80 3.55 3.21 -17.26
CA ILE A 80 4.43 3.34 -18.42
C ILE A 80 5.63 4.22 -18.03
N ASP A 81 6.83 3.76 -18.33
CA ASP A 81 8.10 4.40 -17.98
C ASP A 81 8.28 4.70 -16.47
N GLY A 82 7.48 4.08 -15.59
CA GLY A 82 7.50 4.33 -14.16
C GLY A 82 6.99 5.72 -13.76
N LEU A 83 6.31 6.42 -14.66
CA LEU A 83 5.76 7.75 -14.39
C LEU A 83 4.51 7.62 -13.52
N SER A 84 4.55 8.28 -12.36
CA SER A 84 3.41 8.38 -11.44
C SER A 84 3.29 9.82 -10.92
N HIS A 85 2.10 10.25 -10.56
CA HIS A 85 1.78 11.62 -10.12
C HIS A 85 2.15 12.69 -11.17
N ASN A 86 1.93 12.41 -12.45
CA ASN A 86 2.25 13.25 -13.58
C ASN A 86 1.10 13.25 -14.60
N GLU A 87 0.94 14.33 -15.37
CA GLU A 87 -0.10 14.43 -16.42
C GLU A 87 0.06 13.37 -17.53
N ALA A 88 1.26 12.82 -17.69
CA ALA A 88 1.57 11.76 -18.65
C ALA A 88 1.48 10.36 -18.04
N GLU A 89 0.98 10.23 -16.80
CA GLU A 89 0.78 8.91 -16.18
C GLU A 89 -0.19 8.08 -17.00
N ASP A 90 0.25 6.90 -17.40
CA ASP A 90 -0.55 5.96 -18.16
C ASP A 90 -0.13 4.53 -17.85
N VAL A 91 -0.97 3.56 -18.22
CA VAL A 91 -0.74 2.13 -18.01
C VAL A 91 -1.05 1.36 -19.28
N TYR A 92 -0.34 0.27 -19.54
CA TYR A 92 -0.73 -0.62 -20.61
C TYR A 92 -2.04 -1.34 -20.28
N ALA A 93 -2.91 -1.50 -21.27
CA ALA A 93 -4.19 -2.18 -21.11
C ALA A 93 -4.05 -3.62 -20.56
N ILE A 94 -2.93 -4.29 -20.88
CA ILE A 94 -2.64 -5.63 -20.38
C ILE A 94 -2.36 -5.60 -18.87
N ASP A 95 -1.63 -4.61 -18.35
CA ASP A 95 -1.33 -4.50 -16.92
C ASP A 95 -2.60 -4.15 -16.12
N ALA A 96 -3.46 -3.30 -16.69
CA ALA A 96 -4.77 -3.01 -16.11
C ALA A 96 -5.66 -4.26 -16.04
N ALA A 97 -5.68 -5.07 -17.10
CA ALA A 97 -6.43 -6.32 -17.13
C ALA A 97 -5.87 -7.32 -16.09
N GLN A 98 -4.56 -7.49 -16.02
CA GLN A 98 -3.92 -8.37 -15.02
C GLN A 98 -4.21 -7.90 -13.59
N GLY A 99 -4.16 -6.60 -13.32
CA GLY A 99 -4.53 -6.05 -12.02
C GLY A 99 -5.99 -6.35 -11.64
N ALA A 100 -6.91 -6.26 -12.62
CA ALA A 100 -8.31 -6.60 -12.42
C ALA A 100 -8.53 -8.12 -12.17
N ASP A 101 -7.81 -8.98 -12.88
CA ASP A 101 -7.83 -10.42 -12.66
C ASP A 101 -7.34 -10.79 -11.25
N VAL A 102 -6.24 -10.18 -10.81
CA VAL A 102 -5.71 -10.37 -9.46
C VAL A 102 -6.72 -9.93 -8.41
N LEU A 103 -7.32 -8.76 -8.58
CA LEU A 103 -8.34 -8.24 -7.66
C LEU A 103 -9.53 -9.20 -7.57
N LEU A 104 -10.06 -9.66 -8.69
CA LEU A 104 -11.18 -10.60 -8.72
C LEU A 104 -10.84 -11.91 -7.99
N ASN A 105 -9.69 -12.50 -8.30
CA ASN A 105 -9.27 -13.76 -7.67
C ASN A 105 -9.00 -13.59 -6.17
N ALA A 106 -8.38 -12.48 -5.75
CA ALA A 106 -8.16 -12.18 -4.34
C ALA A 106 -9.48 -12.05 -3.57
N ILE A 107 -10.48 -11.37 -4.13
CA ILE A 107 -11.81 -11.24 -3.51
C ILE A 107 -12.46 -12.62 -3.36
N LEU A 108 -12.45 -13.45 -4.40
CA LEU A 108 -13.05 -14.78 -4.36
C LEU A 108 -12.35 -15.70 -3.34
N ASN A 109 -11.02 -15.64 -3.28
CA ASN A 109 -10.23 -16.42 -2.32
C ASN A 109 -10.52 -15.96 -0.89
N TYR A 110 -10.56 -14.66 -0.64
CA TYR A 110 -10.85 -14.12 0.68
C TYR A 110 -12.26 -14.49 1.15
N ASP A 111 -13.27 -14.38 0.30
CA ASP A 111 -14.65 -14.78 0.60
C ASP A 111 -14.74 -16.28 0.95
N ALA A 112 -14.09 -17.14 0.18
CA ALA A 112 -14.03 -18.57 0.44
C ALA A 112 -13.34 -18.90 1.78
N MET A 113 -12.28 -18.21 2.14
CA MET A 113 -11.59 -18.36 3.42
C MET A 113 -12.51 -17.97 4.58
N GLN A 114 -13.18 -16.83 4.49
CA GLN A 114 -14.11 -16.37 5.53
C GLN A 114 -15.30 -17.32 5.70
N ALA A 115 -15.86 -17.82 4.61
CA ALA A 115 -16.95 -18.81 4.66
C ALA A 115 -16.52 -20.11 5.38
N ASN A 116 -15.32 -20.61 5.10
CA ASN A 116 -14.77 -21.79 5.75
C ASN A 116 -14.52 -21.56 7.26
N ALA A 117 -13.99 -20.41 7.64
CA ALA A 117 -13.75 -20.04 9.04
C ALA A 117 -15.06 -20.00 9.85
N VAL A 118 -16.12 -19.45 9.29
CA VAL A 118 -17.45 -19.44 9.93
C VAL A 118 -17.99 -20.87 10.11
N GLN A 119 -17.86 -21.75 9.11
CA GLN A 119 -18.30 -23.12 9.18
C GLN A 119 -17.56 -23.93 10.26
N GLN A 120 -16.24 -23.76 10.37
CA GLN A 120 -15.42 -24.41 11.39
C GLN A 120 -15.84 -23.98 12.80
N HIS A 121 -16.02 -22.69 13.00
CA HIS A 121 -16.44 -22.15 14.30
C HIS A 121 -17.83 -22.66 14.73
N CYS A 122 -18.76 -22.80 13.79
CA CYS A 122 -20.06 -23.40 14.07
C CYS A 122 -19.99 -24.89 14.39
N ALA A 123 -19.03 -25.62 13.80
CA ALA A 123 -18.87 -27.06 14.07
C ALA A 123 -18.22 -27.36 15.43
N GLU A 124 -17.37 -26.46 15.92
CA GLU A 124 -16.72 -26.58 17.23
C GLU A 124 -17.63 -26.15 18.40
N ALA A 125 -18.72 -25.46 18.13
CA ALA A 125 -19.65 -24.97 19.13
C ALA A 125 -20.80 -25.96 19.46
N VAL A 126 -20.81 -27.13 18.85
CA VAL A 126 -21.79 -28.24 19.06
C VAL A 126 -21.14 -29.39 19.79
#